data_5dbe7e51785ab5f3c14045a451b63850
#
_entry.id   5dbe7e51785ab5f3c14045a451b63850
#
_cell.length_a   1.000
_cell.length_b   1.000
_cell.length_c   1.000
_cell.angle_alpha   90.00
_cell.angle_beta   90.00
_cell.angle_gamma   90.00
#
_symmetry.space_group_name_H-M   'P 1'
#
loop_
_entity.id
_entity.type
_entity.pdbx_description
1 polymer ?
#
loop_
_entity_poly.entity_id
_entity_poly.type
_entity_poly.pdbx_seq_one_letter_code
_entity_poly.pdbx_strand_id
1 'polypeptide(L)' 'MAHKYELVVAWSREDDAFVVDVPELPGCMAHGGTPAEAVANAQDAISLWLEAARDLGRPIPRPRGRRLMSA' A
#
# COMPACT_ATOMS: atom_id res chain seq x y z
N MET A 1 -12.55 -2.71 -4.00
CA MET A 1 -12.17 -1.64 -4.93
C MET A 1 -10.69 -1.31 -4.77
N ALA A 2 -9.95 -1.23 -5.87
CA ALA A 2 -8.53 -0.95 -5.82
C ALA A 2 -8.27 0.52 -5.53
N HIS A 3 -7.31 0.79 -4.65
CA HIS A 3 -6.87 2.14 -4.35
C HIS A 3 -5.74 2.55 -5.30
N LYS A 4 -5.59 3.84 -5.51
CA LYS A 4 -4.62 4.38 -6.47
C LYS A 4 -3.30 4.81 -5.83
N TYR A 5 -3.06 4.40 -4.60
CA TYR A 5 -1.79 4.67 -3.94
C TYR A 5 -0.69 3.81 -4.56
N GLU A 6 0.52 4.34 -4.56
CA GLU A 6 1.66 3.60 -5.05
C GLU A 6 1.94 2.39 -4.17
N LEU A 7 2.26 1.26 -4.80
CA LEU A 7 2.62 0.04 -4.10
C LEU A 7 4.04 -0.34 -4.51
N VAL A 8 4.88 -0.61 -3.53
CA VAL A 8 6.23 -1.11 -3.77
C VAL A 8 6.26 -2.56 -3.33
N VAL A 9 6.45 -3.47 -4.28
CA VAL A 9 6.44 -4.91 -4.02
C VAL A 9 7.87 -5.42 -4.05
N ALA A 10 8.27 -6.17 -3.01
CA ALA A 10 9.61 -6.74 -2.94
C ALA A 10 9.56 -8.11 -2.28
N TRP A 11 10.52 -8.95 -2.62
CA TRP A 11 10.70 -10.22 -1.94
C TRP A 11 11.49 -10.00 -0.65
N SER A 12 10.97 -10.50 0.47
CA SER A 12 11.66 -10.43 1.76
C SER A 12 12.21 -11.81 2.11
N ARG A 13 13.53 -11.92 2.18
CA ARG A 13 14.18 -13.17 2.57
C ARG A 13 13.91 -13.50 4.03
N GLU A 14 13.85 -12.47 4.87
CA GLU A 14 13.62 -12.66 6.30
C GLU A 14 12.23 -13.21 6.58
N ASP A 15 11.25 -12.71 5.85
CA ASP A 15 9.86 -13.09 6.05
C ASP A 15 9.45 -14.28 5.18
N ASP A 16 10.30 -14.67 4.24
CA ASP A 16 10.02 -15.71 3.25
C ASP A 16 8.68 -15.43 2.56
N ALA A 17 8.47 -14.20 2.17
CA ALA A 17 7.23 -13.73 1.58
C ALA A 17 7.46 -12.47 0.74
N PHE A 18 6.49 -12.17 -0.12
CA PHE A 18 6.47 -10.87 -0.79
C PHE A 18 5.89 -9.85 0.17
N VAL A 19 6.51 -8.68 0.21
CA VAL A 19 6.09 -7.58 1.06
C VAL A 19 5.67 -6.42 0.17
N VAL A 20 4.57 -5.78 0.51
CA VAL A 20 4.12 -4.58 -0.17
C VAL A 20 4.18 -3.42 0.82
N ASP A 21 4.82 -2.36 0.38
CA ASP A 21 4.91 -1.12 1.12
C ASP A 21 4.05 -0.09 0.42
N VAL A 22 3.33 0.71 1.18
CA VAL A 22 2.53 1.80 0.63
C VAL A 22 3.16 3.11 1.12
N PRO A 23 4.11 3.68 0.34
CA PRO A 23 4.91 4.81 0.83
C PRO A 23 4.10 6.04 1.22
N GLU A 24 2.99 6.28 0.55
CA GLU A 24 2.17 7.45 0.82
C GLU A 24 1.35 7.34 2.10
N LEU A 25 1.22 6.13 2.65
CA LEU A 25 0.48 5.88 3.87
C LEU A 25 1.45 5.32 4.93
N PRO A 26 1.94 6.17 5.83
CA PRO A 26 2.96 5.72 6.80
C PRO A 26 2.52 4.49 7.61
N GLY A 27 3.36 3.48 7.63
CA GLY A 27 3.10 2.25 8.35
C GLY A 27 2.18 1.26 7.64
N CYS A 28 1.71 1.58 6.45
CA CYS A 28 0.82 0.70 5.70
C CYS A 28 1.65 -0.33 4.92
N MET A 29 1.53 -1.59 5.28
CA MET A 29 2.28 -2.70 4.69
C MET A 29 1.41 -3.94 4.63
N ALA A 30 1.80 -4.87 3.76
CA ALA A 30 1.14 -6.16 3.65
C ALA A 30 2.12 -7.23 3.18
N HIS A 31 1.73 -8.47 3.29
CA HIS A 31 2.54 -9.64 2.91
C HIS A 31 1.69 -10.60 2.09
N GLY A 32 2.35 -11.46 1.36
CA GLY A 32 1.67 -12.55 0.67
C GLY A 32 2.67 -13.57 0.14
N GLY A 33 2.22 -14.78 -0.12
CA GLY A 33 3.05 -15.85 -0.67
C GLY A 33 3.35 -15.66 -2.15
N THR A 34 2.57 -14.84 -2.83
CA THR A 34 2.79 -14.45 -4.22
C THR A 34 2.66 -12.94 -4.34
N PRO A 35 3.22 -12.32 -5.40
CA PRO A 35 3.03 -10.89 -5.61
C PRO A 35 1.56 -10.50 -5.69
N ALA A 36 0.74 -11.30 -6.38
CA ALA A 36 -0.69 -11.00 -6.51
C ALA A 36 -1.40 -11.04 -5.16
N GLU A 37 -1.08 -12.02 -4.33
CA GLU A 37 -1.65 -12.13 -3.00
C GLU A 37 -1.23 -10.98 -2.12
N ALA A 38 0.06 -10.62 -2.17
CA ALA A 38 0.57 -9.49 -1.39
C ALA A 38 -0.12 -8.17 -1.80
N VAL A 39 -0.33 -7.96 -3.10
CA VAL A 39 -1.03 -6.77 -3.59
C VAL A 39 -2.49 -6.75 -3.13
N ALA A 40 -3.17 -7.89 -3.21
CA ALA A 40 -4.56 -7.97 -2.73
C ALA A 40 -4.65 -7.65 -1.23
N ASN A 41 -3.73 -8.20 -0.45
CA ASN A 41 -3.67 -7.92 0.98
C ASN A 41 -3.34 -6.45 1.26
N ALA A 42 -2.52 -5.84 0.41
CA ALA A 42 -2.20 -4.41 0.53
C ALA A 42 -3.44 -3.54 0.30
N GLN A 43 -4.30 -3.91 -0.63
CA GLN A 43 -5.54 -3.15 -0.85
C GLN A 43 -6.41 -3.18 0.40
N ASP A 44 -6.50 -4.32 1.07
CA ASP A 44 -7.23 -4.44 2.33
C ASP A 44 -6.58 -3.60 3.42
N ALA A 45 -5.24 -3.63 3.50
CA ALA A 45 -4.51 -2.84 4.48
C ALA A 45 -4.74 -1.34 4.27
N ILE A 46 -4.78 -0.89 3.02
CA ILE A 46 -5.07 0.50 2.68
C ILE A 46 -6.48 0.87 3.17
N SER A 47 -7.46 0.02 2.93
CA SER A 47 -8.83 0.27 3.37
C SER A 47 -8.90 0.45 4.88
N LEU A 48 -8.22 -0.42 5.62
CA LEU A 48 -8.17 -0.33 7.09
C LEU A 48 -7.44 0.92 7.55
N TRP A 49 -6.34 1.27 6.88
CA TRP A 49 -5.57 2.46 7.22
C TRP A 49 -6.41 3.73 7.03
N LEU A 50 -7.13 3.81 5.91
CA LEU A 50 -7.97 4.97 5.60
C LEU A 50 -9.13 5.08 6.60
N GLU A 51 -9.73 3.95 6.97
CA GLU A 51 -10.80 3.92 7.95
C GLU A 51 -10.31 4.40 9.31
N ALA A 52 -9.15 3.90 9.75
CA ALA A 52 -8.57 4.32 11.01
C ALA A 52 -8.20 5.81 11.00
N ALA A 53 -7.63 6.30 9.90
CA ALA A 53 -7.27 7.71 9.78
C ALA A 53 -8.51 8.60 9.87
N ARG A 54 -9.59 8.18 9.23
CA ARG A 54 -10.86 8.92 9.26
C ARG A 54 -11.42 8.97 10.67
N ASP A 55 -11.42 7.83 11.37
CA ASP A 55 -11.92 7.74 12.73
C ASP A 55 -11.12 8.58 13.71
N LEU A 56 -9.81 8.69 13.46
CA LEU A 56 -8.91 9.47 14.32
C LEU A 56 -8.81 10.93 13.90
N GLY A 57 -9.48 11.31 12.82
CA GLY A 57 -9.41 12.67 12.29
C GLY A 57 -8.06 13.03 11.71
N ARG A 58 -7.29 12.05 11.27
CA ARG A 58 -5.97 12.29 10.66
C ARG A 58 -6.12 12.67 9.18
N PRO A 59 -5.17 13.46 8.65
CA PRO A 59 -5.17 13.78 7.24
C PRO A 59 -5.02 12.51 6.40
N ILE A 60 -5.77 12.44 5.32
CA ILE A 60 -5.69 11.33 4.36
C ILE A 60 -4.97 11.84 3.12
N PRO A 61 -3.76 11.33 2.82
CA PRO A 61 -3.03 11.73 1.63
C PRO A 61 -3.80 11.35 0.37
N ARG A 62 -3.78 12.20 -0.62
CA ARG A 62 -4.33 11.85 -1.93
C ARG A 62 -3.35 10.98 -2.68
N PRO A 63 -3.83 9.97 -3.41
CA PRO A 63 -2.96 9.21 -4.29
C PRO A 63 -2.36 10.12 -5.35
N ARG A 64 -1.04 10.24 -5.37
CA ARG A 64 -0.37 11.11 -6.33
C ARG A 64 -0.26 10.51 -7.72
N GLY A 65 -0.15 9.19 -7.76
CA GLY A 65 0.15 8.51 -8.99
C GLY A 65 1.55 8.84 -9.47
N ARG A 66 2.02 8.08 -10.44
CA ARG A 66 3.31 8.35 -11.04
C ARG A 66 3.12 9.39 -12.14
N ARG A 67 3.85 10.49 -12.02
CA ARG A 67 3.91 11.46 -13.09
C ARG A 67 4.82 10.96 -14.17
N LEU A 68 4.27 10.83 -15.36
CA LEU A 68 5.12 10.64 -16.51
C LEU A 68 5.71 12.00 -16.86
N MET A 69 7.02 12.06 -16.82
CA MET A 69 7.71 13.26 -17.24
C MET A 69 7.60 13.38 -18.74
N SER A 70 6.63 14.14 -19.18
CA SER A 70 6.69 14.59 -20.54
C SER A 70 7.61 15.79 -20.52
N ALA A 71 8.66 15.66 -21.19
CA ALA A 71 9.64 16.71 -21.24
C ALA A 71 9.01 18.02 -21.68
#